data_d3f2596b7147e961b558651067a0e4f0
#
_entry.id   d3f2596b7147e961b558651067a0e4f0
#
_cell.length_a   1.000
_cell.length_b   1.000
_cell.length_c   1.000
_cell.angle_alpha   90.00
_cell.angle_beta   90.00
_cell.angle_gamma   90.00
#
_symmetry.space_group_name_H-M   'P 1'
#
loop_
_entity.id
_entity.type
_entity.pdbx_description
1 polymer ?
#
loop_
_entity_poly.entity_id
_entity_poly.type
_entity_poly.pdbx_seq_one_letter_code
_entity_poly.pdbx_strand_id
1 'polypeptide(L)'
;MRFNLRSCRAGDFETLYEIDQACYEPKIAYSRGELRDYLRFPGGECVIAESEGSVAGFCLAAREDGYGHIITIDVLQPFRRRGAGTALLAEIERRLSAGGAREIWLETATDNEAAIAFWKKHGYRKRGVRKGYYPGNRDAHAMSKKVASSVNDRARTGNSETR
;
A
#
# COMPACT_ATOMS: atom_id res chain seq x y z
N MET A 1 6.41 13.44 14.86
CA MET A 1 5.72 12.29 15.50
C MET A 1 6.41 11.02 15.05
N ARG A 2 6.64 10.11 15.95
CA ARG A 2 7.30 8.83 15.66
C ARG A 2 6.26 7.73 15.53
N PHE A 3 6.40 6.89 14.51
CA PHE A 3 5.53 5.73 14.28
C PHE A 3 6.31 4.43 14.42
N ASN A 4 5.71 3.49 15.15
CA ASN A 4 6.18 2.11 15.21
C ASN A 4 5.44 1.30 14.15
N LEU A 5 6.19 0.60 13.30
CA LEU A 5 5.63 -0.21 12.21
C LEU A 5 5.67 -1.69 12.60
N ARG A 6 4.58 -2.38 12.36
CA ARG A 6 4.49 -3.82 12.61
C ARG A 6 3.58 -4.50 11.60
N SER A 7 3.69 -5.81 11.52
CA SER A 7 2.76 -6.63 10.74
C SER A 7 1.38 -6.67 11.40
N CYS A 8 0.35 -6.81 10.58
CA CYS A 8 -1.02 -7.08 11.03
C CYS A 8 -1.11 -8.45 11.73
N ARG A 9 -1.97 -8.55 12.73
CA ARG A 9 -2.32 -9.77 13.46
C ARG A 9 -3.82 -10.03 13.34
N ALA A 10 -4.25 -11.25 13.62
CA ALA A 10 -5.66 -11.62 13.55
C ALA A 10 -6.58 -10.71 14.40
N GLY A 11 -6.11 -10.28 15.56
CA GLY A 11 -6.84 -9.38 16.47
C GLY A 11 -6.99 -7.94 15.97
N ASP A 12 -6.33 -7.56 14.88
CA ASP A 12 -6.38 -6.20 14.35
C ASP A 12 -7.58 -5.96 13.42
N PHE A 13 -8.30 -6.99 13.00
CA PHE A 13 -9.32 -6.89 11.95
C PHE A 13 -10.34 -5.78 12.20
N GLU A 14 -10.94 -5.73 13.39
CA GLU A 14 -11.96 -4.73 13.71
C GLU A 14 -11.39 -3.30 13.65
N THR A 15 -10.18 -3.10 14.14
CA THR A 15 -9.51 -1.80 14.07
C THR A 15 -9.25 -1.39 12.63
N LEU A 16 -8.78 -2.29 11.79
CA LEU A 16 -8.54 -2.01 10.36
C LEU A 16 -9.85 -1.69 9.63
N TYR A 17 -10.90 -2.46 9.92
CA TYR A 17 -12.23 -2.21 9.37
C TYR A 17 -12.74 -0.81 9.73
N GLU A 18 -12.67 -0.44 10.99
CA GLU A 18 -13.10 0.88 11.48
C GLU A 18 -12.29 2.01 10.84
N ILE A 19 -10.99 1.84 10.67
CA ILE A 19 -10.12 2.83 10.02
C ILE A 19 -10.53 3.00 8.56
N ASP A 20 -10.73 1.92 7.83
CA ASP A 20 -11.16 1.98 6.43
C ASP A 20 -12.51 2.69 6.28
N GLN A 21 -13.48 2.35 7.16
CA GLN A 21 -14.78 3.03 7.17
C GLN A 21 -14.65 4.55 7.45
N ALA A 22 -13.70 4.94 8.29
CA ALA A 22 -13.46 6.35 8.62
C ALA A 22 -12.73 7.11 7.49
N CYS A 23 -11.95 6.41 6.67
CA CYS A 23 -11.15 7.03 5.60
C CYS A 23 -11.90 7.20 4.28
N TYR A 24 -12.94 6.42 4.03
CA TYR A 24 -13.64 6.40 2.74
C TYR A 24 -15.15 6.54 2.88
N GLU A 25 -15.77 7.05 1.81
CA GLU A 25 -17.22 7.08 1.66
C GLU A 25 -17.78 5.65 1.71
N PRO A 26 -19.04 5.46 2.19
CA PRO A 26 -19.63 4.11 2.32
C PRO A 26 -19.62 3.27 1.04
N LYS A 27 -19.72 3.92 -0.13
CA LYS A 27 -19.69 3.22 -1.43
C LYS A 27 -18.29 2.72 -1.81
N ILE A 28 -17.22 3.32 -1.26
CA ILE A 28 -15.82 3.01 -1.58
C ILE A 28 -15.19 2.15 -0.49
N ALA A 29 -15.55 2.38 0.77
CA ALA A 29 -15.07 1.62 1.91
C ALA A 29 -15.31 0.12 1.73
N TYR A 30 -14.36 -0.70 2.16
CA TYR A 30 -14.48 -2.15 2.04
C TYR A 30 -15.57 -2.70 2.96
N SER A 31 -16.27 -3.73 2.46
CA SER A 31 -17.08 -4.60 3.33
C SER A 31 -16.15 -5.47 4.20
N ARG A 32 -16.72 -6.07 5.25
CA ARG A 32 -15.96 -7.01 6.08
C ARG A 32 -15.42 -8.19 5.28
N GLY A 33 -16.21 -8.71 4.33
CA GLY A 33 -15.81 -9.80 3.46
C GLY A 33 -14.65 -9.42 2.55
N GLU A 34 -14.74 -8.25 1.90
CA GLU A 34 -13.68 -7.74 1.04
C GLU A 34 -12.36 -7.54 1.81
N LEU A 35 -12.43 -6.94 3.00
CA LEU A 35 -11.23 -6.74 3.82
C LEU A 35 -10.61 -8.07 4.26
N ARG A 36 -11.44 -9.06 4.64
CA ARG A 36 -10.94 -10.41 4.96
C ARG A 36 -10.25 -11.06 3.78
N ASP A 37 -10.82 -10.94 2.59
CA ASP A 37 -10.25 -11.52 1.38
C ASP A 37 -8.88 -10.91 1.06
N TYR A 38 -8.73 -9.59 1.16
CA TYR A 38 -7.45 -8.93 1.00
C TYR A 38 -6.42 -9.35 2.05
N LEU A 39 -6.81 -9.47 3.30
CA LEU A 39 -5.91 -9.91 4.38
C LEU A 39 -5.45 -11.36 4.25
N ARG A 40 -6.22 -12.21 3.56
CA ARG A 40 -5.92 -13.62 3.32
C ARG A 40 -5.31 -13.89 1.95
N PHE A 41 -5.19 -12.88 1.12
CA PHE A 41 -4.69 -13.04 -0.25
C PHE A 41 -3.26 -13.60 -0.24
N PRO A 42 -2.97 -14.66 -1.04
CA PRO A 42 -1.61 -15.18 -1.18
C PRO A 42 -0.65 -14.09 -1.68
N GLY A 43 0.50 -13.92 -1.01
CA GLY A 43 1.43 -12.84 -1.30
C GLY A 43 1.00 -11.49 -0.71
N GLY A 44 -0.05 -11.45 0.10
CA GLY A 44 -0.51 -10.25 0.77
C GLY A 44 0.43 -9.79 1.88
N GLU A 45 0.54 -8.48 2.02
CA GLU A 45 1.27 -7.79 3.07
C GLU A 45 0.36 -6.78 3.75
N CYS A 46 0.41 -6.73 5.08
CA CYS A 46 -0.28 -5.70 5.85
C CYS A 46 0.64 -5.11 6.91
N VAL A 47 0.84 -3.81 6.83
CA VAL A 47 1.67 -3.06 7.79
C VAL A 47 0.79 -2.08 8.55
N ILE A 48 0.96 -2.05 9.85
CA ILE A 48 0.27 -1.13 10.76
C ILE A 48 1.26 -0.10 11.29
N ALA A 49 0.86 1.15 11.34
CA ALA A 49 1.59 2.22 12.00
C ALA A 49 0.91 2.57 13.33
N GLU A 50 1.67 2.50 14.41
CA GLU A 50 1.22 2.86 15.75
C GLU A 50 1.95 4.10 16.24
N SER A 51 1.26 4.93 17.01
CA SER A 51 1.83 6.06 17.74
C SER A 51 1.20 6.13 19.12
N GLU A 52 2.04 6.15 20.15
CA GLU A 52 1.61 6.26 21.56
C GLU A 52 0.53 5.23 21.95
N GLY A 53 0.69 3.99 21.50
CA GLY A 53 -0.23 2.88 21.80
C GLY A 53 -1.51 2.85 20.99
N SER A 54 -1.69 3.79 20.05
CA SER A 54 -2.87 3.83 19.18
C SER A 54 -2.48 3.49 17.73
N VAL A 55 -3.36 2.81 17.02
CA VAL A 55 -3.19 2.57 15.59
C VAL A 55 -3.51 3.85 14.80
N ALA A 56 -2.53 4.37 14.09
CA ALA A 56 -2.66 5.58 13.29
C ALA A 56 -3.16 5.30 11.86
N GLY A 57 -2.83 4.13 11.34
CA GLY A 57 -3.19 3.75 9.99
C GLY A 57 -2.58 2.41 9.59
N PHE A 58 -2.86 1.99 8.37
CA PHE A 58 -2.33 0.74 7.83
C PHE A 58 -2.18 0.81 6.31
N CYS A 59 -1.39 -0.12 5.77
CA CYS A 59 -1.24 -0.33 4.34
C CYS A 59 -1.45 -1.80 4.01
N LEU A 60 -2.28 -2.06 3.00
CA LEU A 60 -2.46 -3.37 2.38
C LEU A 60 -1.81 -3.38 1.01
N ALA A 61 -1.08 -4.45 0.71
CA ALA A 61 -0.49 -4.67 -0.60
C ALA A 61 -0.42 -6.18 -0.89
N ALA A 62 -0.18 -6.52 -2.14
CA ALA A 62 0.02 -7.91 -2.56
C ALA A 62 1.15 -7.99 -3.58
N ARG A 63 1.81 -9.15 -3.64
CA ARG A 63 2.83 -9.47 -4.64
C ARG A 63 2.30 -10.54 -5.59
N GLU A 64 2.58 -10.37 -6.86
CA GLU A 64 2.26 -11.34 -7.88
C GLU A 64 3.23 -11.19 -9.06
N ASP A 65 3.91 -12.28 -9.45
CA ASP A 65 4.75 -12.36 -10.66
C ASP A 65 5.75 -11.22 -10.86
N GLY A 66 6.46 -10.83 -9.80
CA GLY A 66 7.45 -9.76 -9.86
C GLY A 66 6.88 -8.34 -9.79
N TYR A 67 5.59 -8.22 -9.52
CA TYR A 67 4.91 -6.95 -9.32
C TYR A 67 4.37 -6.83 -7.91
N GLY A 68 4.35 -5.61 -7.39
CA GLY A 68 3.61 -5.25 -6.19
C GLY A 68 2.37 -4.46 -6.57
N HIS A 69 1.30 -4.61 -5.79
CA HIS A 69 0.08 -3.82 -5.90
C HIS A 69 -0.30 -3.28 -4.54
N ILE A 70 -0.30 -1.97 -4.40
CA ILE A 70 -0.81 -1.31 -3.19
C ILE A 70 -2.33 -1.27 -3.32
N ILE A 71 -3.00 -1.94 -2.39
CA ILE A 71 -4.46 -2.05 -2.36
C ILE A 71 -5.04 -0.81 -1.71
N THR A 72 -4.52 -0.43 -0.54
CA THR A 72 -4.93 0.80 0.16
C THR A 72 -3.87 1.26 1.14
N ILE A 73 -3.81 2.57 1.36
CA ILE A 73 -3.15 3.21 2.51
C ILE A 73 -4.20 4.06 3.21
N ASP A 74 -4.47 3.73 4.45
CA ASP A 74 -5.46 4.41 5.27
C ASP A 74 -4.77 5.03 6.49
N VAL A 75 -4.92 6.33 6.65
CA VAL A 75 -4.39 7.07 7.81
C VAL A 75 -5.52 7.86 8.43
N LEU A 76 -5.75 7.67 9.72
CA LEU A 76 -6.74 8.43 10.48
C LEU A 76 -6.40 9.92 10.49
N GLN A 77 -7.42 10.76 10.40
CA GLN A 77 -7.27 12.21 10.27
C GLN A 77 -6.32 12.85 11.29
N PRO A 78 -6.36 12.52 12.60
CA PRO A 78 -5.44 13.11 13.57
C PRO A 78 -3.95 12.83 13.29
N PHE A 79 -3.65 11.80 12.52
CA PHE A 79 -2.29 11.38 12.18
C PHE A 79 -1.86 11.76 10.77
N ARG A 80 -2.74 12.37 9.99
CA ARG A 80 -2.41 12.81 8.63
C ARG A 80 -1.44 13.98 8.66
N ARG A 81 -0.59 14.07 7.61
CA ARG A 81 0.45 15.09 7.44
C ARG A 81 1.49 15.09 8.56
N ARG A 82 1.66 13.95 9.23
CA ARG A 82 2.64 13.76 10.30
C ARG A 82 3.66 12.66 9.99
N GLY A 83 3.63 12.16 8.76
CA GLY A 83 4.58 11.16 8.28
C GLY A 83 4.12 9.71 8.36
N ALA A 84 2.90 9.41 8.81
CA ALA A 84 2.39 8.05 8.90
C ALA A 84 2.30 7.36 7.54
N GLY A 85 1.72 8.04 6.54
CA GLY A 85 1.62 7.50 5.19
C GLY A 85 2.98 7.25 4.56
N THR A 86 3.92 8.15 4.73
CA THR A 86 5.31 8.00 4.26
C THR A 86 6.01 6.81 4.92
N ALA A 87 5.83 6.63 6.23
CA ALA A 87 6.42 5.50 6.95
C ALA A 87 5.81 4.16 6.50
N LEU A 88 4.50 4.09 6.36
CA LEU A 88 3.80 2.91 5.85
C LEU A 88 4.26 2.56 4.44
N LEU A 89 4.34 3.54 3.55
CA LEU A 89 4.75 3.33 2.16
C LEU A 89 6.19 2.83 2.09
N ALA A 90 7.11 3.42 2.82
CA ALA A 90 8.51 2.99 2.84
C ALA A 90 8.64 1.52 3.27
N GLU A 91 7.93 1.12 4.31
CA GLU A 91 7.97 -0.27 4.80
C GLU A 91 7.31 -1.25 3.82
N ILE A 92 6.18 -0.88 3.21
CA ILE A 92 5.53 -1.76 2.24
C ILE A 92 6.38 -1.93 0.97
N GLU A 93 6.99 -0.85 0.49
CA GLU A 93 7.92 -0.92 -0.66
C GLU A 93 9.11 -1.82 -0.36
N ARG A 94 9.68 -1.72 0.84
CA ARG A 94 10.76 -2.60 1.28
C ARG A 94 10.34 -4.07 1.27
N ARG A 95 9.17 -4.40 1.80
CA ARG A 95 8.65 -5.78 1.83
C ARG A 95 8.36 -6.32 0.45
N LEU A 96 7.72 -5.53 -0.39
CA LEU A 96 7.42 -5.94 -1.77
C LEU A 96 8.70 -6.17 -2.58
N SER A 97 9.67 -5.28 -2.46
CA SER A 97 10.97 -5.41 -3.11
C SER A 97 11.75 -6.63 -2.60
N ALA A 98 11.77 -6.86 -1.30
CA ALA A 98 12.40 -8.04 -0.68
C ALA A 98 11.77 -9.34 -1.18
N GLY A 99 10.47 -9.33 -1.49
CA GLY A 99 9.74 -10.45 -2.07
C GLY A 99 9.87 -10.60 -3.58
N GLY A 100 10.67 -9.76 -4.25
CA GLY A 100 10.95 -9.86 -5.68
C GLY A 100 10.19 -8.89 -6.59
N ALA A 101 9.39 -7.98 -6.04
CA ALA A 101 8.73 -6.97 -6.86
C ALA A 101 9.74 -6.02 -7.49
N ARG A 102 9.57 -5.76 -8.79
CA ARG A 102 10.40 -4.84 -9.58
C ARG A 102 9.67 -3.56 -9.92
N GLU A 103 8.36 -3.58 -9.82
CA GLU A 103 7.47 -2.45 -10.07
C GLU A 103 6.26 -2.56 -9.16
N ILE A 104 5.82 -1.42 -8.64
CA ILE A 104 4.67 -1.34 -7.74
C ILE A 104 3.60 -0.49 -8.39
N TRP A 105 2.38 -1.02 -8.45
CA TRP A 105 1.21 -0.39 -9.04
C TRP A 105 0.18 -0.03 -7.97
N LEU A 106 -0.63 0.95 -8.29
CA LEU A 106 -1.80 1.35 -7.51
C LEU A 106 -2.84 2.03 -8.40
N GLU A 107 -4.05 2.15 -7.88
CA GLU A 107 -5.11 2.97 -8.46
C GLU A 107 -5.50 4.06 -7.47
N THR A 108 -5.80 5.25 -7.98
CA THR A 108 -6.29 6.38 -7.19
C THR A 108 -7.36 7.12 -7.96
N ALA A 109 -8.42 7.58 -7.27
CA ALA A 109 -9.50 8.31 -7.93
C ALA A 109 -8.95 9.57 -8.64
N THR A 110 -9.42 9.82 -9.85
CA THR A 110 -8.93 10.93 -10.68
C THR A 110 -9.17 12.30 -10.06
N ASP A 111 -10.14 12.40 -9.16
CA ASP A 111 -10.50 13.62 -8.43
C ASP A 111 -9.86 13.72 -7.02
N ASN A 112 -9.09 12.73 -6.60
CA ASN A 112 -8.40 12.77 -5.31
C ASN A 112 -7.03 13.44 -5.45
N GLU A 113 -7.03 14.76 -5.48
CA GLU A 113 -5.81 15.56 -5.70
C GLU A 113 -4.76 15.34 -4.61
N ALA A 114 -5.18 15.21 -3.35
CA ALA A 114 -4.25 14.99 -2.24
C ALA A 114 -3.52 13.64 -2.36
N ALA A 115 -4.23 12.58 -2.72
CA ALA A 115 -3.63 11.27 -2.94
C ALA A 115 -2.69 11.28 -4.14
N ILE A 116 -3.09 11.88 -5.25
CA ILE A 116 -2.26 12.00 -6.46
C ILE A 116 -0.94 12.73 -6.13
N ALA A 117 -1.02 13.83 -5.40
CA ALA A 117 0.17 14.58 -4.98
C ALA A 117 1.08 13.75 -4.07
N PHE A 118 0.51 12.99 -3.14
CA PHE A 118 1.25 12.07 -2.28
C PHE A 118 2.01 11.01 -3.10
N TRP A 119 1.33 10.36 -4.04
CA TRP A 119 1.94 9.33 -4.87
C TRP A 119 3.04 9.90 -5.77
N LYS A 120 2.81 11.05 -6.40
CA LYS A 120 3.84 11.73 -7.22
C LYS A 120 5.07 12.10 -6.40
N LYS A 121 4.88 12.62 -5.20
CA LYS A 121 5.97 12.95 -4.28
C LYS A 121 6.86 11.73 -3.98
N HIS A 122 6.26 10.54 -3.93
CA HIS A 122 6.97 9.29 -3.65
C HIS A 122 7.43 8.54 -4.91
N GLY A 123 7.42 9.19 -6.07
CA GLY A 123 8.01 8.67 -7.29
C GLY A 123 7.06 7.88 -8.19
N TYR A 124 5.77 7.81 -7.86
CA TYR A 124 4.77 7.16 -8.71
C TYR A 124 4.39 8.07 -9.86
N ARG A 125 4.21 7.48 -11.04
CA ARG A 125 3.81 8.18 -12.26
C ARG A 125 2.51 7.64 -12.80
N LYS A 126 1.69 8.52 -13.38
CA LYS A 126 0.47 8.13 -14.11
C LYS A 126 0.83 7.27 -15.31
N ARG A 127 0.15 6.13 -15.47
CA ARG A 127 0.34 5.20 -16.59
C ARG A 127 -0.89 5.11 -17.48
N GLY A 128 -2.07 5.40 -16.97
CA GLY A 128 -3.31 5.34 -17.70
C GLY A 128 -4.51 5.65 -16.82
N VAL A 129 -5.68 5.59 -17.41
CA VAL A 129 -6.96 5.78 -16.72
C VAL A 129 -7.76 4.49 -16.81
N ARG A 130 -8.29 4.03 -15.67
CA ARG A 130 -9.23 2.92 -15.60
C ARG A 130 -10.63 3.50 -15.42
N LYS A 131 -11.41 3.49 -16.49
CA LYS A 131 -12.78 4.05 -16.47
C LYS A 131 -13.71 3.18 -15.64
N GLY A 132 -14.53 3.83 -14.80
CA GLY A 132 -15.50 3.15 -13.97
C GLY A 132 -14.92 2.20 -12.93
N TYR A 133 -13.68 2.41 -12.53
CA TYR A 133 -12.97 1.57 -11.56
C TYR A 133 -13.64 1.56 -10.19
N TYR A 134 -14.10 2.72 -9.73
CA TYR A 134 -14.81 2.87 -8.45
C TYR A 134 -16.32 2.87 -8.64
N PRO A 135 -17.09 2.46 -7.62
CA PRO A 135 -18.54 2.57 -7.62
C PRO A 135 -19.01 4.00 -7.97
N GLY A 136 -20.15 4.12 -8.67
CA GLY A 136 -20.64 5.40 -9.13
C GLY A 136 -19.99 5.89 -10.43
N ASN A 137 -19.41 4.98 -11.22
CA ASN A 137 -18.75 5.27 -12.48
C ASN A 137 -17.59 6.28 -12.34
N ARG A 138 -16.86 6.20 -11.24
CA ARG A 138 -15.71 7.07 -10.98
C ARG A 138 -14.44 6.44 -11.52
N ASP A 139 -13.67 7.24 -12.24
CA ASP A 139 -12.43 6.79 -12.88
C ASP A 139 -11.26 6.79 -11.90
N ALA A 140 -10.27 5.94 -12.18
CA ALA A 140 -9.00 5.89 -11.47
C ALA A 140 -7.83 6.17 -12.41
N HIS A 141 -6.81 6.84 -11.87
CA HIS A 141 -5.47 6.78 -12.46
C HIS A 141 -4.80 5.49 -12.03
N ALA A 142 -4.26 4.73 -12.98
CA ALA A 142 -3.27 3.71 -12.70
C ALA A 142 -1.91 4.39 -12.61
N MET A 143 -1.20 4.16 -11.51
CA MET A 143 0.11 4.74 -11.26
C MET A 143 1.11 3.64 -10.91
N SER A 144 2.37 3.84 -11.25
CA SER A 144 3.42 2.88 -10.91
C SER A 144 4.77 3.54 -10.64
N LYS A 145 5.61 2.75 -9.98
CA LYS A 145 6.99 3.09 -9.66
C LYS A 145 7.86 1.85 -9.80
N LYS A 146 8.97 1.96 -10.50
CA LYS A 146 9.97 0.90 -10.54
C LYS A 146 10.77 0.91 -9.25
N VAL A 147 11.04 -0.29 -8.72
CA VAL A 147 11.82 -0.50 -7.50
C VAL A 147 12.92 -1.52 -7.76
N ALA A 148 14.03 -1.42 -7.02
CA ALA A 148 15.09 -2.41 -7.11
C ALA A 148 14.66 -3.67 -6.36
N SER A 149 14.64 -4.83 -7.06
CA SER A 149 14.39 -6.11 -6.42
C SER A 149 15.64 -6.64 -5.73
N SER A 150 15.56 -6.86 -4.41
CA SER A 150 16.67 -7.44 -3.64
C SER A 150 16.98 -8.90 -4.02
N VAL A 151 16.05 -9.60 -4.67
CA VAL A 151 16.26 -10.95 -5.20
C VAL A 151 17.19 -10.93 -6.42
N ASN A 152 17.05 -9.92 -7.31
CA ASN A 152 17.91 -9.76 -8.48
C ASN A 152 19.35 -9.35 -8.11
N ASP A 153 19.51 -8.55 -7.08
CA ASP A 153 20.83 -8.13 -6.61
C ASP A 153 21.66 -9.30 -6.05
N ARG A 154 21.02 -10.26 -5.39
CA ARG A 154 21.69 -11.47 -4.91
C ARG A 154 22.15 -12.38 -6.06
N ALA A 155 21.38 -12.45 -7.14
CA ALA A 155 21.76 -13.24 -8.31
C ALA A 155 22.94 -12.60 -9.08
N ARG A 156 23.09 -11.29 -9.08
CA ARG A 156 24.19 -10.57 -9.71
C ARG A 156 25.50 -10.67 -8.92
N THR A 157 25.42 -10.68 -7.59
CA THR A 157 26.61 -10.82 -6.73
C THR A 157 27.12 -12.26 -6.65
N GLY A 158 26.29 -13.26 -6.93
CA GLY A 158 26.68 -14.67 -6.97
C GLY A 158 27.46 -15.10 -8.21
N ASN A 159 27.51 -14.28 -9.26
CA ASN A 159 28.21 -14.60 -10.52
C ASN A 159 29.60 -13.98 -10.65
N SER A 160 30.12 -13.30 -9.63
CA SER A 160 31.43 -12.67 -9.65
C SER A 160 32.53 -13.50 -8.97
N GLU A 161 32.26 -14.71 -8.49
CA GLU A 161 33.25 -15.58 -7.81
C GLU A 161 33.57 -16.87 -8.57
N THR A 162 33.64 -16.85 -9.88
CA THR A 162 34.23 -17.94 -10.65
C THR A 162 35.15 -17.42 -11.74
N ARG A 163 36.30 -16.92 -11.31
CA ARG A 163 37.56 -16.99 -12.12
C ARG A 163 38.80 -16.90 -11.23
#